data_bf5c754c4609e98a64d0d890a136e46a
#
_entry.id   bf5c754c4609e98a64d0d890a136e46a
#
_cell.length_a   1.000
_cell.length_b   1.000
_cell.length_c   1.000
_cell.angle_alpha   90.00
_cell.angle_beta   90.00
_cell.angle_gamma   90.00
#
_symmetry.space_group_name_H-M   'P 1'
#
loop_
_entity.id
_entity.type
_entity.pdbx_description
1 polymer ?
#
loop_
_entity_poly.entity_id
_entity_poly.type
_entity_poly.pdbx_seq_one_letter_code
_entity_poly.pdbx_strand_id
1 'polypeptide(L)'
;RTISQTCPCNLTVLTLGSHNGTHMDAPKHFVAGAKDIAQVPLEKCVGPCKVARFDGLLTAADANRLLADGTKRLLIRGEIEISVEAAEAFAEAGLWFLGVEGMTVGGRDTGTAVHRALLTAEIALLESAVLSAVPAGTYFLSCAPLNMQGLDGSPCRPLLIDFEEKG
;
A
#
# COMPACT_ATOMS: atom_id res chain seq x y z
N ARG A 1 7.61 29.07 11.16
CA ARG A 1 7.53 30.51 10.91
C ARG A 1 6.10 30.88 10.56
N THR A 2 5.69 32.07 10.94
CA THR A 2 4.35 32.61 10.66
C THR A 2 4.50 33.98 9.99
N ILE A 3 3.59 34.29 9.08
CA ILE A 3 3.57 35.59 8.39
C ILE A 3 3.55 36.72 9.41
N SER A 4 4.44 37.69 9.23
CA SER A 4 4.59 38.92 10.03
C SER A 4 5.21 40.03 9.17
N GLN A 5 5.44 41.20 9.75
CA GLN A 5 6.11 42.28 9.03
C GLN A 5 7.54 41.94 8.57
N THR A 6 8.21 41.00 9.25
CA THR A 6 9.58 40.58 8.93
C THR A 6 9.65 39.16 8.29
N CYS A 7 8.53 38.49 8.15
CA CYS A 7 8.45 37.14 7.54
C CYS A 7 7.32 37.10 6.52
N PRO A 8 7.62 37.08 5.20
CA PRO A 8 6.61 37.19 4.15
C PRO A 8 5.86 35.86 3.90
N CYS A 9 6.24 34.74 4.53
CA CYS A 9 5.65 33.44 4.29
C CYS A 9 5.54 32.58 5.54
N ASN A 10 4.61 31.65 5.54
CA ASN A 10 4.54 30.60 6.52
C ASN A 10 5.51 29.46 6.14
N LEU A 11 6.18 28.90 7.14
CA LEU A 11 7.01 27.70 7.00
C LEU A 11 6.76 26.77 8.17
N THR A 12 6.34 25.56 7.87
CA THR A 12 6.14 24.48 8.85
C THR A 12 7.25 23.45 8.72
N VAL A 13 7.82 23.04 9.83
CA VAL A 13 8.72 21.87 9.91
C VAL A 13 7.88 20.68 10.33
N LEU A 14 8.00 19.56 9.60
CA LEU A 14 7.35 18.30 9.91
C LEU A 14 8.38 17.34 10.49
N THR A 15 8.00 16.65 11.57
CA THR A 15 8.77 15.53 12.14
C THR A 15 7.79 14.38 12.32
N LEU A 16 8.00 13.28 11.61
CA LEU A 16 7.11 12.13 11.63
C LEU A 16 7.91 10.84 11.35
N GLY A 17 7.37 9.70 11.75
CA GLY A 17 7.88 8.39 11.33
C GLY A 17 7.51 8.09 9.87
N SER A 18 8.29 7.27 9.19
CA SER A 18 8.03 6.84 7.80
C SER A 18 6.72 6.07 7.66
N HIS A 19 6.28 5.38 8.72
CA HIS A 19 5.06 4.57 8.77
C HIS A 19 3.93 5.26 9.56
N ASN A 20 3.66 6.52 9.27
CA ASN A 20 2.61 7.30 9.93
C ASN A 20 1.43 7.59 9.00
N GLY A 21 0.20 7.30 9.47
CA GLY A 21 -1.03 7.49 8.70
C GLY A 21 -1.04 6.62 7.44
N THR A 22 -1.68 7.07 6.36
CA THR A 22 -1.62 6.37 5.07
C THR A 22 -0.21 6.47 4.50
N HIS A 23 0.45 5.33 4.35
CA HIS A 23 1.86 5.26 3.97
C HIS A 23 2.15 4.02 3.12
N MET A 24 3.29 4.02 2.47
CA MET A 24 3.82 2.86 1.72
C MET A 24 5.08 2.33 2.36
N ASP A 25 5.17 1.00 2.42
CA ASP A 25 6.37 0.28 2.80
C ASP A 25 7.21 -0.06 1.58
N ALA A 26 8.52 0.11 1.72
CA ALA A 26 9.51 -0.38 0.78
C ALA A 26 10.04 -1.76 1.22
N PRO A 27 10.64 -2.55 0.31
CA PRO A 27 11.31 -3.81 0.65
C PRO A 27 12.27 -3.70 1.82
N LYS A 28 12.99 -2.59 1.93
CA LYS A 28 13.96 -2.29 3.00
C LYS A 28 13.35 -2.36 4.41
N HIS A 29 12.04 -2.19 4.55
CA HIS A 29 11.38 -2.20 5.88
C HIS A 29 11.59 -3.53 6.64
N PHE A 30 11.49 -4.67 5.94
CA PHE A 30 11.68 -6.00 6.56
C PHE A 30 12.80 -6.84 5.93
N VAL A 31 13.42 -6.36 4.83
CA VAL A 31 14.43 -7.11 4.08
C VAL A 31 15.74 -6.33 4.09
N ALA A 32 16.73 -6.84 4.79
CA ALA A 32 18.04 -6.20 4.91
C ALA A 32 18.72 -6.06 3.54
N GLY A 33 19.25 -4.87 3.22
CA GLY A 33 19.92 -4.59 1.96
C GLY A 33 19.01 -4.46 0.73
N ALA A 34 17.68 -4.56 0.91
CA ALA A 34 16.72 -4.40 -0.18
C ALA A 34 16.47 -2.93 -0.53
N LYS A 35 15.68 -2.72 -1.59
CA LYS A 35 15.32 -1.41 -2.14
C LYS A 35 14.65 -0.52 -1.10
N ASP A 36 15.08 0.74 -1.06
CA ASP A 36 14.43 1.79 -0.29
C ASP A 36 13.19 2.35 -1.02
N ILE A 37 12.47 3.27 -0.37
CA ILE A 37 11.20 3.78 -0.92
C ILE A 37 11.40 4.58 -2.21
N ALA A 38 12.54 5.25 -2.40
CA ALA A 38 12.85 5.97 -3.62
C ALA A 38 13.16 5.05 -4.82
N GLN A 39 13.47 3.78 -4.53
CA GLN A 39 13.78 2.75 -5.52
C GLN A 39 12.57 1.87 -5.90
N VAL A 40 11.41 2.07 -5.24
CA VAL A 40 10.18 1.37 -5.62
C VAL A 40 9.74 1.83 -7.02
N PRO A 41 9.60 0.90 -8.00
CA PRO A 41 9.19 1.26 -9.35
C PRO A 41 7.80 1.90 -9.38
N LEU A 42 7.68 3.08 -9.99
CA LEU A 42 6.42 3.84 -10.02
C LEU A 42 5.32 3.12 -10.81
N GLU A 43 5.68 2.29 -11.79
CA GLU A 43 4.73 1.43 -12.49
C GLU A 43 4.00 0.45 -11.57
N LYS A 44 4.54 0.13 -10.39
CA LYS A 44 3.83 -0.66 -9.39
C LYS A 44 2.74 0.15 -8.69
N CYS A 45 2.94 1.45 -8.56
CA CYS A 45 2.13 2.36 -7.76
C CYS A 45 1.06 3.12 -8.56
N VAL A 46 1.16 3.12 -9.89
CA VAL A 46 0.27 3.88 -10.78
C VAL A 46 -0.25 2.99 -11.90
N GLY A 47 -1.56 2.97 -12.10
CA GLY A 47 -2.20 2.19 -13.17
C GLY A 47 -3.50 1.52 -12.75
N PRO A 48 -4.08 0.68 -13.63
CA PRO A 48 -5.30 -0.05 -13.31
C PRO A 48 -5.17 -0.88 -12.04
N CYS A 49 -6.18 -0.83 -11.20
CA CYS A 49 -6.25 -1.57 -9.95
C CYS A 49 -7.65 -2.10 -9.68
N LYS A 50 -7.75 -3.08 -8.80
CA LYS A 50 -9.01 -3.63 -8.30
C LYS A 50 -9.18 -3.27 -6.84
N VAL A 51 -10.36 -2.83 -6.47
CA VAL A 51 -10.81 -2.72 -5.08
C VAL A 51 -11.74 -3.89 -4.80
N ALA A 52 -11.40 -4.71 -3.82
CA ALA A 52 -12.22 -5.83 -3.37
C ALA A 52 -12.65 -5.62 -1.92
N ARG A 53 -13.81 -6.14 -1.54
CA ARG A 53 -14.22 -6.22 -0.13
C ARG A 53 -13.88 -7.60 0.42
N PHE A 54 -13.26 -7.62 1.59
CA PHE A 54 -13.00 -8.83 2.35
C PHE A 54 -12.99 -8.51 3.84
N ASP A 55 -13.46 -9.41 4.68
CA ASP A 55 -13.42 -9.29 6.13
C ASP A 55 -12.93 -10.63 6.73
N GLY A 56 -12.07 -10.56 7.74
CA GLY A 56 -11.51 -11.71 8.46
C GLY A 56 -10.17 -12.21 7.93
N LEU A 57 -9.83 -13.47 8.20
CA LEU A 57 -8.56 -14.10 7.82
C LEU A 57 -8.57 -14.43 6.33
N LEU A 58 -7.66 -13.80 5.57
CA LEU A 58 -7.48 -14.01 4.14
C LEU A 58 -6.50 -15.18 3.92
N THR A 59 -6.99 -16.25 3.29
CA THR A 59 -6.26 -17.48 3.03
C THR A 59 -5.61 -17.48 1.64
N ALA A 60 -4.73 -18.45 1.35
CA ALA A 60 -4.16 -18.64 0.02
C ALA A 60 -5.23 -18.85 -1.08
N ALA A 61 -6.31 -19.58 -0.76
CA ALA A 61 -7.42 -19.78 -1.69
C ALA A 61 -8.14 -18.45 -2.00
N ASP A 62 -8.28 -17.58 -1.01
CA ASP A 62 -8.86 -16.24 -1.20
C ASP A 62 -7.94 -15.35 -2.04
N ALA A 63 -6.63 -15.36 -1.79
CA ALA A 63 -5.65 -14.63 -2.58
C ALA A 63 -5.71 -15.05 -4.06
N ASN A 64 -5.70 -16.34 -4.34
CA ASN A 64 -5.83 -16.88 -5.71
C ASN A 64 -7.14 -16.46 -6.38
N ARG A 65 -8.26 -16.48 -5.64
CA ARG A 65 -9.56 -16.05 -6.15
C ARG A 65 -9.57 -14.53 -6.46
N LEU A 66 -8.97 -13.72 -5.62
CA LEU A 66 -8.90 -12.28 -5.81
C LEU A 66 -8.07 -11.89 -7.04
N LEU A 67 -7.06 -12.70 -7.39
CA LEU A 67 -6.16 -12.45 -8.52
C LEU A 67 -6.48 -13.29 -9.78
N ALA A 68 -7.57 -14.05 -9.80
CA ALA A 68 -7.91 -14.93 -10.91
C ALA A 68 -8.09 -14.22 -12.26
N ASP A 69 -8.34 -12.91 -12.25
CA ASP A 69 -8.45 -12.04 -13.42
C ASP A 69 -7.12 -11.42 -13.89
N GLY A 70 -6.01 -11.79 -13.26
CA GLY A 70 -4.68 -11.26 -13.58
C GLY A 70 -4.38 -9.88 -12.98
N THR A 71 -5.19 -9.44 -12.02
CA THR A 71 -4.99 -8.17 -11.29
C THR A 71 -3.55 -8.05 -10.77
N LYS A 72 -2.89 -6.92 -11.05
CA LYS A 72 -1.54 -6.62 -10.58
C LYS A 72 -1.50 -5.62 -9.42
N ARG A 73 -2.57 -4.84 -9.21
CA ARG A 73 -2.71 -3.90 -8.10
C ARG A 73 -4.04 -4.15 -7.41
N LEU A 74 -3.99 -4.57 -6.16
CA LEU A 74 -5.16 -4.93 -5.37
C LEU A 74 -5.24 -4.03 -4.14
N LEU A 75 -6.41 -3.44 -3.90
CA LEU A 75 -6.74 -2.79 -2.64
C LEU A 75 -7.88 -3.58 -1.99
N ILE A 76 -7.73 -3.88 -0.71
CA ILE A 76 -8.72 -4.66 0.04
C ILE A 76 -9.36 -3.75 1.08
N ARG A 77 -10.65 -3.54 0.93
CA ARG A 77 -11.51 -2.85 1.88
C ARG A 77 -12.05 -3.82 2.89
N GLY A 78 -12.02 -3.47 4.16
CA GLY A 78 -12.55 -4.24 5.28
C GLY A 78 -11.52 -4.55 6.35
N GLU A 79 -11.93 -5.20 7.42
CA GLU A 79 -11.07 -5.63 8.51
C GLU A 79 -10.46 -6.99 8.17
N ILE A 80 -9.20 -6.99 7.73
CA ILE A 80 -8.53 -8.21 7.29
C ILE A 80 -7.27 -8.50 8.09
N GLU A 81 -6.96 -9.79 8.18
CA GLU A 81 -5.65 -10.33 8.54
C GLU A 81 -5.20 -11.24 7.40
N ILE A 82 -4.01 -11.01 6.86
CA ILE A 82 -3.45 -11.83 5.79
C ILE A 82 -2.65 -12.97 6.41
N SER A 83 -2.96 -14.22 6.03
CA SER A 83 -2.16 -15.38 6.45
C SER A 83 -0.81 -15.40 5.70
N VAL A 84 0.18 -16.12 6.24
CA VAL A 84 1.49 -16.27 5.59
C VAL A 84 1.32 -16.93 4.21
N GLU A 85 0.50 -17.95 4.13
CA GLU A 85 0.22 -18.67 2.88
C GLU A 85 -0.49 -17.78 1.84
N ALA A 86 -1.31 -16.84 2.29
CA ALA A 86 -1.92 -15.86 1.39
C ALA A 86 -0.89 -14.84 0.87
N ALA A 87 0.04 -14.41 1.71
CA ALA A 87 1.14 -13.53 1.30
C ALA A 87 2.05 -14.22 0.27
N GLU A 88 2.35 -15.50 0.47
CA GLU A 88 3.09 -16.33 -0.49
C GLU A 88 2.32 -16.47 -1.81
N ALA A 89 1.01 -16.73 -1.77
CA ALA A 89 0.17 -16.82 -2.96
C ALA A 89 0.14 -15.48 -3.75
N PHE A 90 0.09 -14.34 -3.08
CA PHE A 90 0.21 -13.04 -3.73
C PHE A 90 1.57 -12.86 -4.41
N ALA A 91 2.65 -13.30 -3.76
CA ALA A 91 4.01 -13.25 -4.31
C ALA A 91 4.14 -14.15 -5.55
N GLU A 92 3.66 -15.40 -5.48
CA GLU A 92 3.68 -16.36 -6.59
C GLU A 92 2.86 -15.88 -7.80
N ALA A 93 1.71 -15.23 -7.57
CA ALA A 93 0.89 -14.63 -8.63
C ALA A 93 1.54 -13.37 -9.26
N GLY A 94 2.65 -12.91 -8.71
CA GLY A 94 3.36 -11.73 -9.20
C GLY A 94 2.53 -10.45 -9.04
N LEU A 95 1.88 -10.29 -7.89
CA LEU A 95 1.21 -9.05 -7.50
C LEU A 95 2.25 -7.91 -7.40
N TRP A 96 1.90 -6.71 -7.83
CA TRP A 96 2.80 -5.56 -7.80
C TRP A 96 2.53 -4.63 -6.61
N PHE A 97 1.26 -4.51 -6.24
CA PHE A 97 0.78 -3.57 -5.24
C PHE A 97 -0.34 -4.18 -4.42
N LEU A 98 -0.25 -4.06 -3.10
CA LEU A 98 -1.29 -4.46 -2.16
C LEU A 98 -1.61 -3.30 -1.23
N GLY A 99 -2.88 -2.88 -1.16
CA GLY A 99 -3.34 -1.85 -0.23
C GLY A 99 -4.38 -2.38 0.74
N VAL A 100 -4.30 -1.97 2.01
CA VAL A 100 -5.22 -2.38 3.07
C VAL A 100 -5.68 -1.19 3.91
N GLU A 101 -6.86 -1.29 4.54
CA GLU A 101 -7.35 -0.28 5.50
C GLU A 101 -6.67 -0.43 6.87
N GLY A 102 -6.20 -1.63 7.20
CA GLY A 102 -5.52 -1.92 8.46
C GLY A 102 -4.22 -1.14 8.63
N MET A 103 -3.82 -0.98 9.89
CA MET A 103 -2.52 -0.37 10.25
C MET A 103 -1.34 -1.28 9.91
N THR A 104 -1.61 -2.54 9.59
CA THR A 104 -0.64 -3.56 9.20
C THR A 104 -1.32 -4.65 8.37
N VAL A 105 -0.57 -5.32 7.51
CA VAL A 105 -1.07 -6.40 6.63
C VAL A 105 -1.23 -7.75 7.34
N GLY A 106 -0.54 -7.99 8.42
CA GLY A 106 -0.57 -9.28 9.14
C GLY A 106 -1.08 -9.18 10.56
N GLY A 107 -1.35 -10.32 11.18
CA GLY A 107 -1.74 -10.43 12.57
C GLY A 107 -0.60 -10.16 13.55
N ARG A 108 -0.93 -10.15 14.85
CA ARG A 108 0.04 -9.89 15.93
C ARG A 108 1.26 -10.81 15.87
N ASP A 109 1.05 -12.11 15.63
CA ASP A 109 2.10 -13.12 15.68
C ASP A 109 2.68 -13.43 14.28
N THR A 110 1.96 -13.12 13.22
CA THR A 110 2.30 -13.43 11.83
C THR A 110 2.84 -12.25 11.05
N GLY A 111 2.65 -11.02 11.53
CA GLY A 111 2.92 -9.77 10.80
C GLY A 111 4.34 -9.71 10.20
N THR A 112 5.37 -10.11 10.97
CA THR A 112 6.75 -10.13 10.45
C THR A 112 6.91 -11.10 9.27
N ALA A 113 6.32 -12.30 9.33
CA ALA A 113 6.41 -13.30 8.28
C ALA A 113 5.66 -12.84 7.02
N VAL A 114 4.47 -12.28 7.19
CA VAL A 114 3.65 -11.72 6.11
C VAL A 114 4.38 -10.57 5.39
N HIS A 115 4.91 -9.59 6.13
CA HIS A 115 5.69 -8.51 5.52
C HIS A 115 6.91 -9.04 4.76
N ARG A 116 7.65 -10.00 5.35
CA ARG A 116 8.81 -10.58 4.67
C ARG A 116 8.43 -11.28 3.38
N ALA A 117 7.36 -12.07 3.36
CA ALA A 117 6.89 -12.74 2.15
C ALA A 117 6.56 -11.72 1.04
N LEU A 118 5.75 -10.71 1.36
CA LEU A 118 5.33 -9.68 0.41
C LEU A 118 6.50 -8.80 -0.06
N LEU A 119 7.32 -8.30 0.86
CA LEU A 119 8.40 -7.35 0.56
C LEU A 119 9.62 -8.03 -0.08
N THR A 120 9.87 -9.33 0.17
CA THR A 120 10.89 -10.10 -0.57
C THR A 120 10.49 -10.26 -2.03
N ALA A 121 9.19 -10.40 -2.32
CA ALA A 121 8.65 -10.39 -3.68
C ALA A 121 8.55 -8.97 -4.28
N GLU A 122 9.06 -7.97 -3.58
CA GLU A 122 9.02 -6.56 -3.99
C GLU A 122 7.59 -6.03 -4.25
N ILE A 123 6.58 -6.55 -3.56
CA ILE A 123 5.22 -6.01 -3.60
C ILE A 123 5.23 -4.70 -2.83
N ALA A 124 4.79 -3.60 -3.46
CA ALA A 124 4.61 -2.33 -2.78
C ALA A 124 3.39 -2.42 -1.84
N LEU A 125 3.56 -2.14 -0.56
CA LEU A 125 2.47 -2.21 0.41
C LEU A 125 1.95 -0.81 0.74
N LEU A 126 0.64 -0.67 0.78
CA LEU A 126 -0.07 0.52 1.25
C LEU A 126 -0.86 0.15 2.49
N GLU A 127 -0.57 0.79 3.59
CA GLU A 127 -1.25 0.58 4.87
C GLU A 127 -2.03 1.82 5.31
N SER A 128 -3.02 1.61 6.16
CA SER A 128 -3.92 2.66 6.66
C SER A 128 -4.61 3.44 5.54
N ALA A 129 -5.02 2.76 4.47
CA ALA A 129 -5.81 3.36 3.40
C ALA A 129 -7.24 3.65 3.89
N VAL A 130 -7.86 4.72 3.40
CA VAL A 130 -9.25 5.05 3.71
C VAL A 130 -10.13 4.63 2.53
N LEU A 131 -10.70 3.43 2.59
CA LEU A 131 -11.50 2.84 1.51
C LEU A 131 -12.98 2.69 1.85
N SER A 132 -13.42 3.08 3.05
CA SER A 132 -14.76 2.83 3.58
C SER A 132 -15.91 3.32 2.68
N ALA A 133 -15.69 4.39 1.91
CA ALA A 133 -16.66 4.92 0.95
C ALA A 133 -16.44 4.43 -0.50
N VAL A 134 -15.42 3.60 -0.76
CA VAL A 134 -15.08 3.15 -2.12
C VAL A 134 -15.79 1.83 -2.43
N PRO A 135 -16.66 1.76 -3.44
CA PRO A 135 -17.24 0.50 -3.89
C PRO A 135 -16.20 -0.49 -4.39
N ALA A 136 -16.51 -1.80 -4.30
CA ALA A 136 -15.70 -2.79 -5.01
C ALA A 136 -15.82 -2.58 -6.53
N GLY A 137 -14.71 -2.67 -7.23
CA GLY A 137 -14.67 -2.39 -8.66
C GLY A 137 -13.26 -2.19 -9.20
N THR A 138 -13.16 -1.76 -10.44
CA THR A 138 -11.91 -1.43 -11.12
C THR A 138 -11.73 0.07 -11.19
N TYR A 139 -10.55 0.54 -10.88
CA TYR A 139 -10.18 1.95 -10.84
C TYR A 139 -8.80 2.16 -11.47
N PHE A 140 -8.43 3.40 -11.65
CA PHE A 140 -7.04 3.77 -11.89
C PHE A 140 -6.45 4.32 -10.60
N LEU A 141 -5.42 3.64 -10.09
CA LEU A 141 -4.68 4.03 -8.89
C LEU A 141 -3.59 5.03 -9.23
N SER A 142 -3.47 6.09 -8.44
CA SER A 142 -2.30 6.95 -8.38
C SER A 142 -1.84 7.02 -6.92
N CYS A 143 -0.76 6.29 -6.60
CA CYS A 143 -0.24 6.17 -5.24
C CYS A 143 1.30 6.17 -5.24
N ALA A 144 1.91 7.21 -5.81
CA ALA A 144 3.36 7.35 -5.77
C ALA A 144 3.82 7.75 -4.35
N PRO A 145 4.84 7.08 -3.78
CA PRO A 145 5.46 7.50 -2.53
C PRO A 145 6.27 8.79 -2.74
N LEU A 146 6.60 9.48 -1.66
CA LEU A 146 7.58 10.56 -1.72
C LEU A 146 8.96 9.96 -2.06
N ASN A 147 9.72 10.68 -2.89
CA ASN A 147 11.08 10.27 -3.28
C ASN A 147 12.07 10.54 -2.13
N MET A 148 12.09 9.67 -1.15
CA MET A 148 12.89 9.80 0.07
C MET A 148 13.99 8.74 0.10
N GLN A 149 15.18 9.09 -0.40
CA GLN A 149 16.31 8.16 -0.46
C GLN A 149 16.72 7.65 0.92
N GLY A 150 16.99 6.35 0.99
CA GLY A 150 17.45 5.67 2.19
C GLY A 150 16.36 5.31 3.19
N LEU A 151 15.09 5.71 3.00
CA LEU A 151 14.02 5.41 3.91
C LEU A 151 13.33 4.08 3.59
N ASP A 152 12.78 3.48 4.61
CA ASP A 152 12.09 2.18 4.60
C ASP A 152 10.60 2.29 4.25
N GLY A 153 10.07 3.49 4.23
CA GLY A 153 8.69 3.81 3.88
C GLY A 153 8.47 5.30 3.73
N SER A 154 7.31 5.70 3.29
CA SER A 154 6.95 7.12 3.21
C SER A 154 5.43 7.34 3.28
N PRO A 155 4.97 8.45 3.87
CA PRO A 155 3.60 8.90 3.70
C PRO A 155 3.26 9.05 2.21
N CYS A 156 2.01 8.76 1.87
CA CYS A 156 1.49 8.97 0.52
C CYS A 156 0.02 9.40 0.57
N ARG A 157 -0.48 9.90 -0.54
CA ARG A 157 -1.88 10.25 -0.72
C ARG A 157 -2.44 9.48 -1.92
N PRO A 158 -2.96 8.25 -1.72
CA PRO A 158 -3.53 7.46 -2.79
C PRO A 158 -4.79 8.11 -3.34
N LEU A 159 -4.95 8.06 -4.65
CA LEU A 159 -6.14 8.49 -5.37
C LEU A 159 -6.65 7.31 -6.20
N LEU A 160 -7.96 7.07 -6.15
CA LEU A 160 -8.67 6.16 -7.03
C LEU A 160 -9.48 7.02 -8.02
N ILE A 161 -9.21 6.85 -9.29
CA ILE A 161 -9.86 7.58 -10.37
C ILE A 161 -10.80 6.62 -11.08
N ASP A 162 -12.07 6.98 -11.12
CA ASP A 162 -13.11 6.31 -11.88
C ASP A 162 -13.27 7.05 -13.21
N PHE A 163 -13.04 6.35 -14.31
CA PHE A 163 -13.21 6.92 -15.64
C PHE A 163 -14.60 6.62 -16.25
N GLU A 164 -15.45 5.88 -15.53
CA GLU A 164 -16.82 5.70 -15.99
C GLU A 164 -17.57 7.02 -15.87
N GLU A 165 -18.05 7.54 -16.98
CA GLU A 165 -18.99 8.66 -16.99
C GLU A 165 -20.25 8.20 -16.25
N LYS A 166 -20.47 8.76 -15.07
CA LYS A 166 -21.77 8.61 -14.40
C LYS A 166 -22.77 9.42 -15.22
N GLY A 167 -23.45 8.74 -16.16
CA GLY A 167 -24.56 9.27 -16.92
C GLY A 167 -25.73 9.71 -16.00
#